data_359dcc3fa866dec22f9a0f8864549bd9
#
_entry.id   359dcc3fa866dec22f9a0f8864549bd9
#
_cell.length_a   1.000
_cell.length_b   1.000
_cell.length_c   1.000
_cell.angle_alpha   90.00
_cell.angle_beta   90.00
_cell.angle_gamma   90.00
#
_symmetry.space_group_name_H-M   'P 1'
#
loop_
_entity.id
_entity.type
_entity.pdbx_description
1 polymer ?
#
loop_
_entity_poly.entity_id
_entity_poly.type
_entity_poly.pdbx_seq_one_letter_code
_entity_poly.pdbx_strand_id
1 'polypeptide(L)'
;VEAAYRSLKKQGKLPSDKTTKFITFGGDGGTYDIGIQSLSGAMERGHDMVYVCYDNGAYMNTGIQRSSATPKFADTTTSPAGTVIPGKMQSRKDLTEVMEAHHLPYVAQTIAYANFKDLYEKAEKAIYTEGPCFLNVLSPCPRGWGYPTDMLMQINKLAVETCYWPLYEVIDGRY
;
A
#
# COMPACT_ATOMS: atom_id res chain seq x y z
N VAL A 1 -6.41 -5.11 17.73
CA VAL A 1 -6.03 -4.04 18.69
C VAL A 1 -7.11 -2.98 18.75
N GLU A 2 -7.51 -2.36 17.62
CA GLU A 2 -8.51 -1.28 17.57
C GLU A 2 -9.85 -1.68 18.19
N ALA A 3 -10.40 -2.85 17.85
CA ALA A 3 -11.66 -3.35 18.42
C ALA A 3 -11.57 -3.52 19.96
N ALA A 4 -10.42 -3.97 20.48
CA ALA A 4 -10.20 -4.07 21.92
C ALA A 4 -10.14 -2.68 22.58
N TYR A 5 -9.45 -1.72 21.94
CA TYR A 5 -9.40 -0.33 22.38
C TYR A 5 -10.81 0.28 22.48
N ARG A 6 -11.62 0.11 21.42
CA ARG A 6 -13.01 0.58 21.36
C ARG A 6 -13.86 -0.04 22.48
N SER A 7 -13.69 -1.34 22.73
CA SER A 7 -14.39 -2.04 23.80
C SER A 7 -13.99 -1.52 25.19
N LEU A 8 -12.69 -1.34 25.44
CA LEU A 8 -12.19 -0.80 26.72
C LEU A 8 -12.65 0.64 26.95
N LYS A 9 -12.69 1.47 25.91
CA LYS A 9 -13.20 2.83 25.99
C LYS A 9 -14.68 2.85 26.34
N LYS A 10 -15.51 1.99 25.72
CA LYS A 10 -16.93 1.84 26.05
C LYS A 10 -17.17 1.37 27.50
N GLN A 11 -16.25 0.59 28.06
CA GLN A 11 -16.30 0.13 29.46
C GLN A 11 -15.79 1.17 30.46
N GLY A 12 -15.39 2.37 30.02
CA GLY A 12 -14.81 3.41 30.87
C GLY A 12 -13.42 3.08 31.42
N LYS A 13 -12.74 2.07 30.87
CA LYS A 13 -11.39 1.67 31.28
C LYS A 13 -10.28 2.50 30.62
N LEU A 14 -10.63 3.30 29.63
CA LEU A 14 -9.74 4.24 28.94
C LEU A 14 -10.36 5.64 28.94
N PRO A 15 -9.54 6.71 28.91
CA PRO A 15 -10.02 8.08 28.85
C PRO A 15 -10.91 8.30 27.62
N SER A 16 -12.08 8.93 27.82
CA SER A 16 -13.02 9.20 26.74
C SER A 16 -12.60 10.37 25.83
N ASP A 17 -11.80 11.29 26.37
CA ASP A 17 -11.34 12.53 25.74
C ASP A 17 -10.12 12.32 24.81
N LYS A 18 -9.51 11.11 24.81
CA LYS A 18 -8.39 10.79 23.94
C LYS A 18 -8.81 9.92 22.77
N THR A 19 -8.36 10.30 21.58
CA THR A 19 -8.45 9.51 20.36
C THR A 19 -7.11 8.88 20.06
N THR A 20 -7.13 7.57 19.75
CA THR A 20 -5.93 6.82 19.34
C THR A 20 -6.16 6.30 17.95
N LYS A 21 -5.32 6.71 17.01
CA LYS A 21 -5.31 6.19 15.64
C LYS A 21 -4.33 5.01 15.55
N PHE A 22 -4.76 3.93 14.94
CA PHE A 22 -3.94 2.75 14.73
C PHE A 22 -3.36 2.77 13.32
N ILE A 23 -2.05 2.57 13.20
CA ILE A 23 -1.37 2.53 11.92
C ILE A 23 -0.75 1.15 11.75
N THR A 24 -1.02 0.51 10.62
CA THR A 24 -0.48 -0.81 10.28
C THR A 24 0.32 -0.71 8.98
N PHE A 25 1.51 -1.29 8.95
CA PHE A 25 2.35 -1.37 7.77
C PHE A 25 2.40 -2.81 7.25
N GLY A 26 2.23 -2.97 5.94
CA GLY A 26 2.35 -4.27 5.27
C GLY A 26 3.05 -4.15 3.92
N GLY A 27 3.87 -5.14 3.56
CA GLY A 27 4.46 -5.23 2.22
C GLY A 27 3.42 -5.70 1.20
N ASP A 28 3.73 -5.51 -0.10
CA ASP A 28 2.81 -5.84 -1.18
C ASP A 28 2.40 -7.32 -1.20
N GLY A 29 3.33 -8.26 -1.11
CA GLY A 29 2.99 -9.68 -1.08
C GLY A 29 2.08 -10.07 0.09
N GLY A 30 2.34 -9.51 1.28
CA GLY A 30 1.49 -9.69 2.45
C GLY A 30 0.12 -9.06 2.32
N THR A 31 0.00 -7.98 1.57
CA THR A 31 -1.23 -7.19 1.45
C THR A 31 -2.07 -7.58 0.23
N TYR A 32 -1.45 -7.67 -0.95
CA TYR A 32 -2.13 -7.99 -2.21
C TYR A 32 -2.58 -9.46 -2.31
N ASP A 33 -1.87 -10.36 -1.62
CA ASP A 33 -2.05 -11.81 -1.74
C ASP A 33 -2.53 -12.41 -0.41
N ILE A 34 -1.60 -12.70 0.51
CA ILE A 34 -1.91 -13.50 1.71
C ILE A 34 -2.91 -12.80 2.64
N GLY A 35 -2.79 -11.49 2.81
CA GLY A 35 -3.58 -10.71 3.78
C GLY A 35 -4.82 -10.04 3.21
N ILE A 36 -5.07 -10.11 1.91
CA ILE A 36 -6.18 -9.36 1.27
C ILE A 36 -7.54 -9.67 1.88
N GLN A 37 -7.80 -10.90 2.23
CA GLN A 37 -9.06 -11.32 2.86
C GLN A 37 -9.25 -10.66 4.23
N SER A 38 -8.20 -10.66 5.06
CA SER A 38 -8.23 -10.05 6.39
C SER A 38 -8.33 -8.53 6.31
N LEU A 39 -7.61 -7.93 5.37
CA LEU A 39 -7.66 -6.48 5.11
C LEU A 39 -9.05 -6.05 4.65
N SER A 40 -9.60 -6.72 3.63
CA SER A 40 -10.95 -6.48 3.14
C SER A 40 -11.99 -6.53 4.27
N GLY A 41 -11.94 -7.59 5.08
CA GLY A 41 -12.85 -7.71 6.22
C GLY A 41 -12.62 -6.68 7.33
N ALA A 42 -11.41 -6.17 7.53
CA ALA A 42 -11.14 -5.09 8.49
C ALA A 42 -11.68 -3.75 7.98
N MET A 43 -11.52 -3.48 6.69
CA MET A 43 -12.01 -2.27 6.04
C MET A 43 -13.54 -2.22 6.03
N GLU A 44 -14.20 -3.33 5.65
CA GLU A 44 -15.66 -3.46 5.64
C GLU A 44 -16.26 -3.25 7.05
N ARG A 45 -15.61 -3.73 8.10
CA ARG A 45 -16.06 -3.54 9.48
C ARG A 45 -15.85 -2.13 10.05
N GLY A 46 -15.25 -1.22 9.29
CA GLY A 46 -15.10 0.18 9.67
C GLY A 46 -14.14 0.38 10.86
N HIS A 47 -13.05 -0.40 10.96
CA HIS A 47 -12.03 -0.16 11.99
C HIS A 47 -11.35 1.18 11.78
N ASP A 48 -11.27 2.01 12.82
CA ASP A 48 -10.61 3.31 12.76
C ASP A 48 -9.08 3.14 12.74
N MET A 49 -8.55 2.91 11.54
CA MET A 49 -7.15 2.62 11.32
C MET A 49 -6.65 3.14 9.97
N VAL A 50 -5.36 3.40 9.88
CA VAL A 50 -4.67 3.60 8.61
C VAL A 50 -3.88 2.34 8.27
N TYR A 51 -4.13 1.75 7.12
CA TYR A 51 -3.29 0.70 6.59
C TYR A 51 -2.38 1.25 5.50
N VAL A 52 -1.07 1.11 5.70
CA VAL A 52 -0.05 1.53 4.75
C VAL A 52 0.55 0.29 4.08
N CYS A 53 0.31 0.13 2.79
CA CYS A 53 1.01 -0.85 1.98
C CYS A 53 2.27 -0.21 1.40
N TYR A 54 3.46 -0.69 1.80
CA TYR A 54 4.70 -0.32 1.12
C TYR A 54 4.95 -1.33 0.00
N ASP A 55 4.76 -0.86 -1.21
CA ASP A 55 4.77 -1.67 -2.42
C ASP A 55 6.13 -1.60 -3.12
N ASN A 56 6.80 -2.73 -3.24
CA ASN A 56 8.05 -2.84 -3.98
C ASN A 56 7.94 -3.82 -5.17
N GLY A 57 6.76 -4.36 -5.43
CA GLY A 57 6.44 -5.18 -6.59
C GLY A 57 6.79 -6.66 -6.48
N ALA A 58 7.22 -7.18 -5.33
CA ALA A 58 7.50 -8.60 -5.13
C ALA A 58 7.65 -8.96 -3.64
N TYR A 59 7.68 -10.25 -3.30
CA TYR A 59 8.19 -10.73 -2.01
C TYR A 59 9.72 -10.58 -2.01
N MET A 60 10.22 -9.39 -1.66
CA MET A 60 11.64 -9.04 -1.85
C MET A 60 12.58 -9.79 -0.91
N ASN A 61 12.26 -9.80 0.39
CA ASN A 61 13.16 -10.32 1.41
C ASN A 61 13.37 -11.83 1.31
N THR A 62 12.37 -12.57 0.88
CA THR A 62 12.43 -14.05 0.77
C THR A 62 13.13 -14.54 -0.50
N GLY A 63 13.51 -13.65 -1.41
CA GLY A 63 14.25 -13.97 -2.63
C GLY A 63 13.56 -13.54 -3.92
N ILE A 64 12.84 -12.43 -3.90
CA ILE A 64 12.24 -11.78 -5.08
C ILE A 64 11.22 -12.69 -5.79
N GLN A 65 10.32 -13.31 -5.03
CA GLN A 65 9.22 -14.06 -5.60
C GLN A 65 8.12 -13.11 -6.10
N ARG A 66 7.41 -13.56 -7.12
CA ARG A 66 6.28 -12.85 -7.68
C ARG A 66 5.18 -12.63 -6.63
N SER A 67 4.65 -11.40 -6.57
CA SER A 67 3.39 -11.05 -5.91
C SER A 67 2.33 -10.63 -6.95
N SER A 68 1.10 -10.37 -6.52
CA SER A 68 0.08 -9.76 -7.39
C SER A 68 0.40 -8.31 -7.73
N ALA A 69 1.27 -7.64 -6.96
CA ALA A 69 1.79 -6.30 -7.26
C ALA A 69 2.88 -6.30 -8.35
N THR A 70 3.47 -7.44 -8.66
CA THR A 70 4.51 -7.55 -9.69
C THR A 70 3.95 -7.15 -11.06
N PRO A 71 4.60 -6.24 -11.78
CA PRO A 71 4.17 -5.82 -13.11
C PRO A 71 4.19 -6.96 -14.13
N LYS A 72 3.40 -6.82 -15.19
CA LYS A 72 3.48 -7.72 -16.35
C LYS A 72 4.87 -7.66 -16.97
N PHE A 73 5.40 -8.80 -17.34
CA PHE A 73 6.74 -9.02 -17.91
C PHE A 73 7.91 -8.82 -16.95
N ALA A 74 7.67 -8.49 -15.69
CA ALA A 74 8.75 -8.41 -14.72
C ALA A 74 9.37 -9.79 -14.44
N ASP A 75 10.69 -9.78 -14.30
CA ASP A 75 11.49 -10.95 -13.94
C ASP A 75 11.46 -11.16 -12.43
N THR A 76 11.14 -12.37 -11.99
CA THR A 76 11.18 -12.79 -10.58
C THR A 76 11.61 -14.23 -10.47
N THR A 77 12.07 -14.67 -9.30
CA THR A 77 12.52 -16.05 -9.08
C THR A 77 11.43 -17.10 -9.31
N THR A 78 10.16 -16.74 -9.18
CA THR A 78 9.02 -17.66 -9.42
C THR A 78 8.29 -17.41 -10.74
N SER A 79 8.67 -16.40 -11.49
CA SER A 79 8.22 -16.10 -12.86
C SER A 79 9.41 -15.53 -13.65
N PRO A 80 10.44 -16.34 -13.91
CA PRO A 80 11.66 -15.84 -14.54
C PRO A 80 11.42 -15.43 -15.99
N ALA A 81 12.09 -14.34 -16.42
CA ALA A 81 12.12 -13.94 -17.81
C ALA A 81 13.11 -14.82 -18.60
N GLY A 82 12.68 -15.27 -19.76
CA GLY A 82 13.49 -16.11 -20.65
C GLY A 82 13.07 -15.96 -22.10
N THR A 83 13.68 -16.74 -22.96
CA THR A 83 13.42 -16.68 -24.42
C THR A 83 12.02 -17.16 -24.81
N VAL A 84 11.39 -17.99 -23.98
CA VAL A 84 10.06 -18.57 -24.25
C VAL A 84 8.97 -17.82 -23.48
N ILE A 85 9.20 -17.51 -22.20
CA ILE A 85 8.27 -16.80 -21.33
C ILE A 85 8.93 -15.51 -20.87
N PRO A 86 8.36 -14.33 -21.16
CA PRO A 86 8.97 -13.05 -20.85
C PRO A 86 8.68 -12.57 -19.41
N GLY A 87 8.79 -13.43 -18.41
CA GLY A 87 8.47 -13.10 -17.03
C GLY A 87 6.99 -13.28 -16.66
N LYS A 88 6.47 -12.49 -15.73
CA LYS A 88 5.07 -12.58 -15.29
C LYS A 88 4.10 -12.20 -16.41
N MET A 89 3.18 -13.09 -16.74
CA MET A 89 2.22 -12.89 -17.84
C MET A 89 0.94 -12.14 -17.42
N GLN A 90 0.60 -12.15 -16.13
CA GLN A 90 -0.60 -11.50 -15.61
C GLN A 90 -0.35 -10.03 -15.33
N SER A 91 -1.37 -9.21 -15.51
CA SER A 91 -1.35 -7.81 -15.12
C SER A 91 -1.16 -7.65 -13.61
N ARG A 92 -0.64 -6.52 -13.19
CA ARG A 92 -0.62 -6.10 -11.80
C ARG A 92 -2.05 -5.94 -11.29
N LYS A 93 -2.33 -6.40 -10.07
CA LYS A 93 -3.58 -6.11 -9.39
C LYS A 93 -3.58 -4.63 -8.97
N ASP A 94 -4.64 -3.90 -9.22
CA ASP A 94 -4.80 -2.55 -8.68
C ASP A 94 -5.43 -2.63 -7.29
N LEU A 95 -4.58 -2.64 -6.27
CA LEU A 95 -5.07 -2.73 -4.90
C LEU A 95 -5.68 -1.40 -4.42
N THR A 96 -5.27 -0.27 -4.97
CA THR A 96 -5.83 1.03 -4.61
C THR A 96 -7.29 1.12 -5.02
N GLU A 97 -7.61 0.70 -6.26
CA GLU A 97 -9.00 0.59 -6.73
C GLU A 97 -9.80 -0.47 -5.95
N VAL A 98 -9.19 -1.60 -5.61
CA VAL A 98 -9.85 -2.61 -4.77
C VAL A 98 -10.21 -2.05 -3.40
N MET A 99 -9.36 -1.23 -2.80
CA MET A 99 -9.65 -0.60 -1.50
C MET A 99 -10.69 0.53 -1.65
N GLU A 100 -10.66 1.27 -2.74
CA GLU A 100 -11.70 2.28 -3.04
C GLU A 100 -13.09 1.64 -3.14
N ALA A 101 -13.20 0.47 -3.76
CA ALA A 101 -14.46 -0.28 -3.87
C ALA A 101 -15.05 -0.72 -2.51
N HIS A 102 -14.31 -0.58 -1.41
CA HIS A 102 -14.84 -0.74 -0.04
C HIS A 102 -15.53 0.55 0.49
N HIS A 103 -15.58 1.61 -0.31
CA HIS A 103 -16.15 2.91 0.08
C HIS A 103 -15.50 3.49 1.32
N LEU A 104 -14.17 3.40 1.38
CA LEU A 104 -13.40 3.96 2.49
C LEU A 104 -13.48 5.49 2.46
N PRO A 105 -13.47 6.16 3.62
CA PRO A 105 -13.49 7.63 3.67
C PRO A 105 -12.23 8.25 3.05
N TYR A 106 -11.08 7.52 3.07
CA TYR A 106 -9.86 7.98 2.43
C TYR A 106 -9.02 6.83 1.89
N VAL A 107 -8.68 6.93 0.61
CA VAL A 107 -7.76 6.03 -0.09
C VAL A 107 -6.78 6.86 -0.87
N ALA A 108 -5.48 6.54 -0.84
CA ALA A 108 -4.52 7.27 -1.66
C ALA A 108 -3.38 6.38 -2.17
N GLN A 109 -2.86 6.78 -3.32
CA GLN A 109 -1.66 6.24 -3.93
C GLN A 109 -0.58 7.31 -3.92
N THR A 110 0.59 6.99 -3.38
CA THR A 110 1.72 7.90 -3.22
C THR A 110 3.05 7.18 -3.37
N ILE A 111 4.15 7.86 -3.18
CA ILE A 111 5.49 7.33 -3.39
C ILE A 111 6.46 7.80 -2.29
N ALA A 112 7.41 6.93 -1.92
CA ALA A 112 8.29 7.20 -0.79
C ALA A 112 9.29 8.34 -1.02
N TYR A 113 9.88 8.46 -2.22
CA TYR A 113 11.05 9.31 -2.42
C TYR A 113 10.98 10.32 -3.58
N ALA A 114 9.90 10.35 -4.37
CA ALA A 114 9.79 11.31 -5.47
C ALA A 114 9.15 12.63 -5.04
N ASN A 115 8.21 12.59 -4.09
CA ASN A 115 7.46 13.75 -3.66
C ASN A 115 7.10 13.65 -2.16
N PHE A 116 7.98 14.12 -1.31
CA PHE A 116 7.76 14.10 0.15
C PHE A 116 6.56 14.93 0.60
N LYS A 117 6.25 16.01 -0.13
CA LYS A 117 5.08 16.83 0.18
C LYS A 117 3.79 16.05 -0.04
N ASP A 118 3.66 15.38 -1.18
CA ASP A 118 2.50 14.52 -1.50
C ASP A 118 2.33 13.41 -0.45
N LEU A 119 3.42 12.72 -0.10
CA LEU A 119 3.39 11.67 0.91
C LEU A 119 2.95 12.21 2.28
N TYR A 120 3.51 13.35 2.70
CA TYR A 120 3.19 13.96 3.99
C TYR A 120 1.72 14.39 4.07
N GLU A 121 1.23 15.12 3.08
CA GLU A 121 -0.16 15.60 3.03
C GLU A 121 -1.17 14.44 3.02
N LYS A 122 -0.90 13.38 2.26
CA LYS A 122 -1.74 12.18 2.23
C LYS A 122 -1.70 11.39 3.54
N ALA A 123 -0.53 11.27 4.15
CA ALA A 123 -0.39 10.62 5.46
C ALA A 123 -1.12 11.41 6.56
N GLU A 124 -1.01 12.73 6.55
CA GLU A 124 -1.72 13.61 7.48
C GLU A 124 -3.23 13.47 7.32
N LYS A 125 -3.75 13.55 6.10
CA LYS A 125 -5.18 13.33 5.82
C LYS A 125 -5.66 11.96 6.33
N ALA A 126 -4.90 10.89 6.05
CA ALA A 126 -5.26 9.55 6.51
C ALA A 126 -5.31 9.42 8.04
N ILE A 127 -4.40 10.08 8.75
CA ILE A 127 -4.34 10.06 10.22
C ILE A 127 -5.54 10.80 10.83
N TYR A 128 -5.93 11.94 10.27
CA TYR A 128 -7.02 12.76 10.80
C TYR A 128 -8.41 12.39 10.27
N THR A 129 -8.50 11.57 9.24
CA THR A 129 -9.78 11.06 8.75
C THR A 129 -10.31 9.98 9.69
N GLU A 130 -11.54 10.10 10.17
CA GLU A 130 -12.21 9.07 10.97
C GLU A 130 -12.58 7.86 10.11
N GLY A 131 -12.38 6.67 10.65
CA GLY A 131 -12.67 5.41 9.96
C GLY A 131 -11.45 4.77 9.26
N PRO A 132 -11.68 3.73 8.46
CA PRO A 132 -10.62 3.00 7.80
C PRO A 132 -10.04 3.78 6.63
N CYS A 133 -8.71 3.93 6.62
CA CYS A 133 -7.99 4.61 5.55
C CYS A 133 -6.92 3.68 4.95
N PHE A 134 -6.65 3.83 3.68
CA PHE A 134 -5.65 3.03 2.98
C PHE A 134 -4.67 3.90 2.20
N LEU A 135 -3.37 3.65 2.39
CA LEU A 135 -2.30 4.28 1.63
C LEU A 135 -1.50 3.21 0.88
N ASN A 136 -1.41 3.33 -0.43
CA ASN A 136 -0.53 2.51 -1.26
C ASN A 136 0.72 3.32 -1.62
N VAL A 137 1.86 2.93 -1.08
CA VAL A 137 3.11 3.69 -1.16
C VAL A 137 4.14 2.91 -1.97
N LEU A 138 4.46 3.37 -3.18
CA LEU A 138 5.53 2.75 -3.96
C LEU A 138 6.87 2.98 -3.27
N SER A 139 7.60 1.89 -3.06
CA SER A 139 8.91 1.87 -2.43
C SER A 139 9.85 0.95 -3.23
N PRO A 140 10.39 1.39 -4.38
CA PRO A 140 11.23 0.57 -5.23
C PRO A 140 12.42 -0.01 -4.48
N CYS A 141 12.62 -1.33 -4.58
CA CYS A 141 13.75 -2.01 -3.96
C CYS A 141 14.96 -2.04 -4.91
N PRO A 142 16.11 -1.43 -4.56
CA PRO A 142 17.27 -1.41 -5.44
C PRO A 142 17.71 -2.80 -5.88
N ARG A 143 17.72 -3.76 -4.95
CA ARG A 143 18.12 -5.14 -5.26
C ARG A 143 17.11 -5.85 -6.17
N GLY A 144 15.82 -5.72 -5.89
CA GLY A 144 14.78 -6.41 -6.65
C GLY A 144 14.55 -5.81 -8.03
N TRP A 145 14.70 -4.50 -8.17
CA TRP A 145 14.56 -3.79 -9.44
C TRP A 145 15.87 -3.66 -10.21
N GLY A 146 17.02 -4.08 -9.62
CA GLY A 146 18.30 -4.17 -10.29
C GLY A 146 18.96 -2.82 -10.61
N TYR A 147 18.81 -1.82 -9.72
CA TYR A 147 19.46 -0.51 -9.89
C TYR A 147 20.39 -0.18 -8.73
N PRO A 148 21.45 0.65 -8.95
CA PRO A 148 22.34 1.12 -7.91
C PRO A 148 21.60 1.96 -6.86
N THR A 149 21.98 1.83 -5.58
CA THR A 149 21.27 2.50 -4.45
C THR A 149 21.27 4.03 -4.51
N ASP A 150 22.27 4.63 -5.13
CA ASP A 150 22.37 6.08 -5.38
C ASP A 150 21.37 6.60 -6.42
N MET A 151 20.79 5.71 -7.24
CA MET A 151 19.72 6.04 -8.17
C MET A 151 18.30 6.02 -7.56
N LEU A 152 18.15 5.73 -6.27
CA LEU A 152 16.85 5.58 -5.62
C LEU A 152 15.92 6.75 -5.90
N MET A 153 16.39 7.98 -5.72
CA MET A 153 15.58 9.18 -5.94
C MET A 153 15.17 9.32 -7.41
N GLN A 154 16.08 9.02 -8.34
CA GLN A 154 15.81 9.10 -9.77
C GLN A 154 14.79 8.06 -10.22
N ILE A 155 14.89 6.83 -9.75
CA ILE A 155 13.94 5.75 -10.09
C ILE A 155 12.53 6.09 -9.56
N ASN A 156 12.43 6.61 -8.35
CA ASN A 156 11.15 7.07 -7.81
C ASN A 156 10.55 8.19 -8.65
N LYS A 157 11.35 9.17 -9.06
CA LYS A 157 10.92 10.28 -9.92
C LYS A 157 10.44 9.78 -11.29
N LEU A 158 11.20 8.90 -11.93
CA LEU A 158 10.83 8.27 -13.19
C LEU A 158 9.52 7.49 -13.10
N ALA A 159 9.27 6.77 -11.99
CA ALA A 159 8.02 6.03 -11.81
C ALA A 159 6.78 6.94 -11.87
N VAL A 160 6.89 8.17 -11.38
CA VAL A 160 5.82 9.17 -11.47
C VAL A 160 5.76 9.82 -12.85
N GLU A 161 6.89 10.26 -13.38
CA GLU A 161 6.96 10.99 -14.67
C GLU A 161 6.55 10.12 -15.87
N THR A 162 6.76 8.82 -15.80
CA THR A 162 6.35 7.86 -16.84
C THR A 162 4.93 7.33 -16.66
N CYS A 163 4.20 7.82 -15.66
CA CYS A 163 2.87 7.32 -15.28
C CYS A 163 2.85 5.83 -14.92
N TYR A 164 4.01 5.24 -14.59
CA TYR A 164 4.07 3.89 -14.02
C TYR A 164 3.37 3.83 -12.66
N TRP A 165 3.47 4.91 -11.89
CA TRP A 165 2.85 5.08 -10.59
C TRP A 165 2.19 6.44 -10.47
N PRO A 166 0.93 6.60 -10.91
CA PRO A 166 0.20 7.86 -10.78
C PRO A 166 -0.06 8.18 -9.31
N LEU A 167 0.09 9.46 -8.95
CA LEU A 167 -0.21 9.95 -7.60
C LEU A 167 -1.64 10.49 -7.59
N TYR A 168 -2.50 9.94 -6.76
CA TYR A 168 -3.87 10.38 -6.60
C TYR A 168 -4.42 10.06 -5.21
N GLU A 169 -5.56 10.63 -4.89
CA GLU A 169 -6.31 10.34 -3.68
C GLU A 169 -7.80 10.28 -4.01
N VAL A 170 -8.53 9.52 -3.21
CA VAL A 170 -9.98 9.39 -3.29
C VAL A 170 -10.55 9.71 -1.91
N ILE A 171 -11.42 10.69 -1.85
CA ILE A 171 -12.08 11.15 -0.63
C ILE A 171 -13.58 10.93 -0.80
N ASP A 172 -14.17 10.08 0.02
CA ASP A 172 -15.59 9.73 -0.07
C ASP A 172 -16.03 9.36 -1.50
N GLY A 173 -15.22 8.55 -2.20
CA GLY A 173 -15.47 8.09 -3.57
C GLY A 173 -15.24 9.13 -4.67
N ARG A 174 -14.56 10.26 -4.38
CA ARG A 174 -14.25 11.32 -5.36
C ARG A 174 -12.75 11.44 -5.55
N TYR A 175 -12.31 11.35 -6.81
CA TYR A 175 -10.91 11.52 -7.23
C TYR A 175 -10.48 12.98 -7.22
#